data_7f35e2078f14fbc44c5340f539002809
#
_entry.id   7f35e2078f14fbc44c5340f539002809
#
_cell.length_a   1.000
_cell.length_b   1.000
_cell.length_c   1.000
_cell.angle_alpha   90.00
_cell.angle_beta   90.00
_cell.angle_gamma   90.00
#
_symmetry.space_group_name_H-M   'P 1'
#
loop_
_entity.id
_entity.type
_entity.pdbx_description
1 polymer ?
#
loop_
_entity_poly.entity_id
_entity_poly.type
_entity_poly.pdbx_seq_one_letter_code
_entity_poly.pdbx_strand_id
1 'polypeptide(L)'
;MKQIQRQFYLQQLIDGKQNGLIKIITGIRRCGKSYLLFKLFTQYLLSSGVQDDHIIRIALDDIESKELRDPLLLYKHIKGRMADEELYYVLLDEVQLVPQFEEVLNSLLRIDNADVYVTGSNSKFLSSDIITEFRGRGDEIHLYPLSLLEYCEGTGQTAQEAWKDYYTYGGLPHVLALETEKKKVDYLTNLFESVYLIDIIERQRIKNQAEFAELVRIIASGIGAPTNPTKLSNTFKSVKNVAINSVTIERYLGFMQDAFMIEKAERYDVKGKRYIGSLAKYYFSDLGLRNVILGLRQQEESHIMENVIYNELRMRGYKVDVGFVEQRSVDGEGKWKRQQLEVDFVVNEGNMRYYIQSALALPDAEKREQEMASLLKINDSFQKIIIVRDDIKAWRDENGILTMGLFEFLSDVNSLRL
;
A
#
# COMPACT_ATOMS: atom_id res chain seq x y z
N MET A 1 10.36 15.75 -16.51
CA MET A 1 9.49 15.40 -15.40
C MET A 1 9.56 16.51 -14.35
N LYS A 2 8.42 17.02 -13.89
CA LYS A 2 8.38 17.98 -12.78
C LYS A 2 8.76 17.28 -11.48
N GLN A 3 9.28 18.03 -10.51
CA GLN A 3 9.53 17.48 -9.16
C GLN A 3 8.19 17.24 -8.47
N ILE A 4 7.95 15.98 -8.06
CA ILE A 4 6.75 15.59 -7.32
C ILE A 4 7.04 15.81 -5.84
N GLN A 5 6.19 16.60 -5.17
CA GLN A 5 6.46 17.06 -3.82
C GLN A 5 6.14 16.02 -2.74
N ARG A 6 5.32 15.00 -3.04
CA ARG A 6 4.91 13.98 -2.06
C ARG A 6 4.42 14.63 -0.76
N GLN A 7 3.64 15.70 -0.88
CA GLN A 7 3.30 16.62 0.21
C GLN A 7 2.69 15.92 1.43
N PHE A 8 1.85 14.92 1.20
CA PHE A 8 1.22 14.15 2.27
C PHE A 8 2.25 13.45 3.17
N TYR A 9 3.25 12.79 2.57
CA TYR A 9 4.29 12.08 3.31
C TYR A 9 5.35 13.02 3.88
N LEU A 10 5.69 14.08 3.15
CA LEU A 10 6.59 15.11 3.65
C LEU A 10 6.02 15.75 4.92
N GLN A 11 4.71 16.02 4.94
CA GLN A 11 4.05 16.57 6.13
C GLN A 11 4.12 15.62 7.32
N GLN A 12 3.95 14.31 7.11
CA GLN A 12 4.09 13.32 8.20
C GLN A 12 5.51 13.30 8.79
N LEU A 13 6.56 13.44 7.95
CA LEU A 13 7.94 13.57 8.44
C LEU A 13 8.13 14.84 9.26
N ILE A 14 7.51 15.95 8.82
CA ILE A 14 7.55 17.24 9.51
C ILE A 14 6.85 17.18 10.86
N ASP A 15 5.64 16.59 10.89
CA ASP A 15 4.84 16.47 12.11
C ASP A 15 5.48 15.52 13.13
N GLY A 16 6.25 14.53 12.66
CA GLY A 16 7.03 13.61 13.49
C GLY A 16 8.32 14.18 14.07
N LYS A 17 8.72 15.40 13.72
CA LYS A 17 9.98 15.98 14.22
C LYS A 17 9.99 16.05 15.75
N GLN A 18 11.11 15.61 16.34
CA GLN A 18 11.37 15.71 17.79
C GLN A 18 10.29 15.06 18.67
N ASN A 19 9.53 14.09 18.14
CA ASN A 19 8.51 13.39 18.91
C ASN A 19 9.06 12.28 19.84
N GLY A 20 10.39 12.14 19.92
CA GLY A 20 11.08 11.13 20.73
C GLY A 20 11.00 9.71 20.15
N LEU A 21 10.53 9.55 18.91
CA LEU A 21 10.42 8.27 18.20
C LEU A 21 11.37 8.23 17.00
N ILE A 22 11.73 7.03 16.58
CA ILE A 22 12.43 6.81 15.31
C ILE A 22 11.40 6.86 14.18
N LYS A 23 11.55 7.76 13.22
CA LYS A 23 10.70 7.82 12.03
C LYS A 23 11.14 6.77 11.03
N ILE A 24 10.26 5.83 10.72
CA ILE A 24 10.54 4.65 9.89
C ILE A 24 9.74 4.75 8.60
N ILE A 25 10.42 5.02 7.48
CA ILE A 25 9.81 5.09 6.17
C ILE A 25 9.87 3.69 5.53
N THR A 26 8.71 3.05 5.45
CA THR A 26 8.54 1.74 4.81
C THR A 26 7.91 1.89 3.42
N GLY A 27 7.79 0.81 2.70
CA GLY A 27 7.08 0.75 1.41
C GLY A 27 7.84 -0.04 0.35
N ILE A 28 7.14 -0.32 -0.72
CA ILE A 28 7.64 -1.13 -1.84
C ILE A 28 8.95 -0.57 -2.41
N ARG A 29 9.83 -1.42 -2.93
CA ARG A 29 11.07 -0.96 -3.59
C ARG A 29 10.76 0.00 -4.74
N ARG A 30 11.61 1.03 -4.94
CA ARG A 30 11.47 2.03 -6.01
C ARG A 30 10.25 2.96 -5.91
N CYS A 31 9.50 2.98 -4.79
CA CYS A 31 8.40 3.94 -4.58
C CYS A 31 8.85 5.36 -4.21
N GLY A 32 10.17 5.58 -3.97
CA GLY A 32 10.73 6.92 -3.75
C GLY A 32 11.11 7.24 -2.30
N LYS A 33 11.33 6.23 -1.43
CA LYS A 33 11.72 6.44 -0.01
C LYS A 33 12.97 7.30 0.15
N SER A 34 14.06 6.92 -0.51
CA SER A 34 15.33 7.65 -0.49
C SER A 34 15.17 9.08 -1.03
N TYR A 35 14.33 9.27 -2.05
CA TYR A 35 14.04 10.59 -2.60
C TYR A 35 13.26 11.48 -1.60
N LEU A 36 12.25 10.90 -0.94
CA LEU A 36 11.49 11.60 0.10
C LEU A 36 12.42 12.04 1.24
N LEU A 37 13.29 11.13 1.72
CA LEU A 37 14.17 11.39 2.85
C LEU A 37 15.33 12.33 2.49
N PHE A 38 16.12 12.00 1.46
CA PHE A 38 17.36 12.70 1.15
C PHE A 38 17.17 13.94 0.26
N LYS A 39 16.05 14.03 -0.48
CA LYS A 39 15.80 15.19 -1.32
C LYS A 39 14.75 16.11 -0.71
N LEU A 40 13.52 15.64 -0.55
CA LEU A 40 12.42 16.50 -0.15
C LEU A 40 12.53 16.94 1.31
N PHE A 41 12.76 16.01 2.23
CA PHE A 41 12.86 16.31 3.65
C PHE A 41 14.13 17.13 3.96
N THR A 42 15.28 16.81 3.33
CA THR A 42 16.49 17.63 3.46
C THR A 42 16.26 19.05 2.95
N GLN A 43 15.60 19.23 1.78
CA GLN A 43 15.27 20.57 1.29
C GLN A 43 14.39 21.35 2.26
N TYR A 44 13.41 20.68 2.87
CA TYR A 44 12.58 21.30 3.90
C TYR A 44 13.41 21.72 5.11
N LEU A 45 14.28 20.86 5.65
CA LEU A 45 15.13 21.17 6.81
C LEU A 45 16.02 22.39 6.53
N LEU A 46 16.71 22.43 5.40
CA LEU A 46 17.55 23.55 4.99
C LEU A 46 16.72 24.84 4.85
N SER A 47 15.54 24.77 4.24
CA SER A 47 14.66 25.94 4.08
C SER A 47 14.08 26.43 5.40
N SER A 48 14.00 25.56 6.42
CA SER A 48 13.58 25.92 7.79
C SER A 48 14.73 26.42 8.68
N GLY A 49 15.94 26.59 8.12
CA GLY A 49 17.08 27.19 8.80
C GLY A 49 18.04 26.19 9.46
N VAL A 50 17.84 24.87 9.28
CA VAL A 50 18.79 23.86 9.77
C VAL A 50 20.06 23.93 8.92
N GLN A 51 21.23 23.96 9.53
CA GLN A 51 22.52 23.98 8.85
C GLN A 51 22.82 22.59 8.26
N ASP A 52 23.53 22.54 7.13
CA ASP A 52 23.78 21.28 6.40
C ASP A 52 24.65 20.30 7.20
N ASP A 53 25.54 20.78 8.04
CA ASP A 53 26.38 19.98 8.94
C ASP A 53 25.60 19.33 10.10
N HIS A 54 24.40 19.85 10.41
CA HIS A 54 23.46 19.24 11.36
C HIS A 54 22.53 18.21 10.70
N ILE A 55 22.71 17.92 9.41
CA ILE A 55 21.96 16.88 8.69
C ILE A 55 22.91 15.75 8.30
N ILE A 56 22.92 14.67 9.07
CA ILE A 56 23.76 13.50 8.83
C ILE A 56 23.03 12.54 7.90
N ARG A 57 23.48 12.45 6.65
CA ARG A 57 22.89 11.60 5.60
C ARG A 57 23.81 10.43 5.29
N ILE A 58 23.30 9.21 5.39
CA ILE A 58 24.07 7.99 5.11
C ILE A 58 23.22 7.03 4.28
N ALA A 59 23.62 6.79 3.03
CA ALA A 59 23.05 5.77 2.15
C ALA A 59 23.84 4.47 2.36
N LEU A 60 23.25 3.52 3.06
CA LEU A 60 23.95 2.27 3.45
C LEU A 60 24.08 1.27 2.28
N ASP A 61 23.35 1.47 1.19
CA ASP A 61 23.52 0.73 -0.06
C ASP A 61 24.65 1.27 -0.93
N ASP A 62 25.17 2.48 -0.66
CA ASP A 62 26.32 3.04 -1.36
C ASP A 62 27.62 2.28 -1.00
N ILE A 63 28.51 2.19 -1.97
CA ILE A 63 29.84 1.57 -1.82
C ILE A 63 30.72 2.35 -0.84
N GLU A 64 30.58 3.69 -0.80
CA GLU A 64 31.32 4.56 0.10
C GLU A 64 30.91 4.33 1.56
N SER A 65 29.69 3.89 1.81
CA SER A 65 29.16 3.57 3.15
C SER A 65 29.37 2.10 3.54
N LYS A 66 30.09 1.30 2.75
CA LYS A 66 30.18 -0.15 2.98
C LYS A 66 30.76 -0.50 4.36
N GLU A 67 31.75 0.25 4.84
CA GLU A 67 32.33 0.04 6.18
C GLU A 67 31.36 0.41 7.30
N LEU A 68 30.46 1.36 7.05
CA LEU A 68 29.40 1.77 7.99
C LEU A 68 28.27 0.75 8.14
N ARG A 69 28.29 -0.37 7.39
CA ARG A 69 27.41 -1.50 7.66
C ARG A 69 27.80 -2.29 8.91
N ASP A 70 28.97 -2.01 9.52
CA ASP A 70 29.28 -2.46 10.88
C ASP A 70 28.53 -1.59 11.89
N PRO A 71 27.74 -2.18 12.82
CA PRO A 71 26.91 -1.43 13.77
C PRO A 71 27.71 -0.44 14.64
N LEU A 72 28.88 -0.87 15.11
CA LEU A 72 29.70 -0.04 16.00
C LEU A 72 30.37 1.11 15.24
N LEU A 73 30.83 0.84 14.01
CA LEU A 73 31.42 1.89 13.16
C LEU A 73 30.36 2.92 12.77
N LEU A 74 29.15 2.48 12.41
CA LEU A 74 28.02 3.39 12.11
C LEU A 74 27.72 4.30 13.31
N TYR A 75 27.54 3.72 14.48
CA TYR A 75 27.26 4.50 15.70
C TYR A 75 28.37 5.52 16.02
N LYS A 76 29.64 5.08 15.96
CA LYS A 76 30.79 5.98 16.20
C LYS A 76 30.89 7.09 15.16
N HIS A 77 30.65 6.77 13.89
CA HIS A 77 30.68 7.74 12.80
C HIS A 77 29.62 8.85 13.02
N ILE A 78 28.37 8.45 13.30
CA ILE A 78 27.27 9.40 13.57
C ILE A 78 27.61 10.27 14.77
N LYS A 79 28.02 9.65 15.91
CA LYS A 79 28.35 10.39 17.12
C LYS A 79 29.55 11.31 16.93
N GLY A 80 30.53 10.93 16.13
CA GLY A 80 31.72 11.75 15.83
C GLY A 80 31.42 12.96 14.94
N ARG A 81 30.28 12.97 14.22
CA ARG A 81 29.81 14.12 13.43
C ARG A 81 29.00 15.12 14.25
N MET A 82 28.55 14.75 15.43
CA MET A 82 27.82 15.64 16.35
C MET A 82 28.85 16.47 17.15
N ALA A 83 29.14 17.67 16.65
CA ALA A 83 30.25 18.52 17.17
C ALA A 83 29.80 19.45 18.32
N ASP A 84 28.52 19.72 18.47
CA ASP A 84 27.92 20.62 19.46
C ASP A 84 26.64 20.04 20.05
N GLU A 85 25.92 20.84 20.85
CA GLU A 85 24.68 20.43 21.51
C GLU A 85 23.41 20.78 20.71
N GLU A 86 23.56 21.34 19.51
CA GLU A 86 22.43 21.66 18.64
C GLU A 86 21.80 20.38 18.09
N LEU A 87 20.57 20.49 17.58
CA LEU A 87 19.80 19.35 17.10
C LEU A 87 20.35 18.78 15.77
N TYR A 88 20.67 17.52 15.75
CA TYR A 88 21.09 16.78 14.56
C TYR A 88 19.98 15.90 14.00
N TYR A 89 19.75 15.99 12.70
CA TYR A 89 18.86 15.09 11.96
C TYR A 89 19.68 13.95 11.36
N VAL A 90 19.45 12.74 11.84
CA VAL A 90 20.16 11.53 11.38
C VAL A 90 19.28 10.80 10.37
N LEU A 91 19.67 10.84 9.10
CA LEU A 91 18.93 10.25 7.98
C LEU A 91 19.69 9.02 7.45
N LEU A 92 19.14 7.81 7.67
CA LEU A 92 19.76 6.54 7.26
C LEU A 92 18.89 5.86 6.21
N ASP A 93 19.45 5.60 5.03
CA ASP A 93 18.76 4.87 3.95
C ASP A 93 19.16 3.41 3.93
N GLU A 94 18.18 2.51 3.71
CA GLU A 94 18.33 1.05 3.65
C GLU A 94 19.02 0.46 4.91
N VAL A 95 18.58 0.90 6.11
CA VAL A 95 19.23 0.57 7.39
C VAL A 95 19.27 -0.93 7.69
N GLN A 96 18.39 -1.75 7.09
CA GLN A 96 18.41 -3.21 7.23
C GLN A 96 19.69 -3.88 6.66
N LEU A 97 20.53 -3.15 5.95
CA LEU A 97 21.86 -3.62 5.53
C LEU A 97 22.86 -3.70 6.68
N VAL A 98 22.56 -3.06 7.80
CA VAL A 98 23.35 -3.12 9.03
C VAL A 98 22.86 -4.29 9.88
N PRO A 99 23.68 -5.28 10.21
CA PRO A 99 23.32 -6.31 11.17
C PRO A 99 22.96 -5.70 12.53
N GLN A 100 21.92 -6.17 13.18
CA GLN A 100 21.50 -5.66 14.50
C GLN A 100 21.28 -4.12 14.53
N PHE A 101 20.78 -3.57 13.40
CA PHE A 101 20.53 -2.13 13.27
C PHE A 101 19.63 -1.58 14.39
N GLU A 102 18.79 -2.41 14.96
CA GLU A 102 17.88 -2.08 16.06
C GLU A 102 18.65 -1.59 17.31
N GLU A 103 19.81 -2.21 17.59
CA GLU A 103 20.67 -1.80 18.71
C GLU A 103 21.28 -0.42 18.45
N VAL A 104 21.68 -0.15 17.20
CA VAL A 104 22.20 1.14 16.78
C VAL A 104 21.14 2.22 16.94
N LEU A 105 19.93 1.97 16.41
CA LEU A 105 18.83 2.93 16.46
C LEU A 105 18.38 3.21 17.91
N ASN A 106 18.28 2.17 18.75
CA ASN A 106 17.99 2.33 20.18
C ASN A 106 19.08 3.10 20.92
N SER A 107 20.33 2.99 20.48
CA SER A 107 21.45 3.76 21.06
C SER A 107 21.41 5.21 20.63
N LEU A 108 21.08 5.50 19.38
CA LEU A 108 20.89 6.86 18.86
C LEU A 108 19.70 7.57 19.52
N LEU A 109 18.60 6.84 19.81
CA LEU A 109 17.43 7.39 20.49
C LEU A 109 17.71 7.88 21.92
N ARG A 110 18.84 7.48 22.53
CA ARG A 110 19.26 7.93 23.86
C ARG A 110 20.09 9.24 23.82
N ILE A 111 20.37 9.73 22.62
CA ILE A 111 21.09 10.98 22.42
C ILE A 111 20.06 12.10 22.31
N ASP A 112 20.00 12.99 23.29
CA ASP A 112 18.95 14.00 23.44
C ASP A 112 18.85 14.96 22.24
N ASN A 113 19.97 15.22 21.56
CA ASN A 113 20.04 16.10 20.40
C ASN A 113 20.11 15.35 19.06
N ALA A 114 19.60 14.11 19.00
CA ALA A 114 19.49 13.32 17.78
C ALA A 114 18.03 13.04 17.41
N ASP A 115 17.61 13.46 16.23
CA ASP A 115 16.31 13.13 15.64
C ASP A 115 16.50 12.16 14.47
N VAL A 116 16.00 10.91 14.59
CA VAL A 116 16.41 9.79 13.74
C VAL A 116 15.31 9.42 12.76
N TYR A 117 15.68 9.34 11.48
CA TYR A 117 14.83 8.95 10.34
C TYR A 117 15.51 7.85 9.56
N VAL A 118 14.80 6.77 9.29
CA VAL A 118 15.35 5.62 8.58
C VAL A 118 14.43 5.15 7.48
N THR A 119 15.01 4.57 6.43
CA THR A 119 14.22 3.86 5.43
C THR A 119 14.53 2.37 5.43
N GLY A 120 13.54 1.59 4.99
CA GLY A 120 13.70 0.19 4.68
C GLY A 120 12.70 -0.30 3.66
N SER A 121 13.16 -1.17 2.75
CA SER A 121 12.35 -1.70 1.65
C SER A 121 11.76 -3.08 1.94
N ASN A 122 11.77 -3.52 3.19
CA ASN A 122 11.41 -4.88 3.53
C ASN A 122 10.70 -4.96 4.90
N SER A 123 9.91 -6.00 5.07
CA SER A 123 9.11 -6.31 6.25
C SER A 123 9.91 -6.62 7.52
N LYS A 124 11.24 -6.74 7.46
CA LYS A 124 11.99 -6.70 8.71
C LYS A 124 11.64 -5.48 9.54
N PHE A 125 11.10 -4.41 8.90
CA PHE A 125 10.56 -3.24 9.56
C PHE A 125 9.09 -3.34 9.97
N LEU A 126 8.32 -4.30 9.42
CA LEU A 126 6.93 -4.57 9.78
C LEU A 126 6.73 -5.87 10.54
N SER A 127 7.78 -6.69 10.67
CA SER A 127 7.66 -7.89 11.46
C SER A 127 7.23 -7.49 12.87
N SER A 128 6.37 -8.31 13.45
CA SER A 128 6.08 -8.28 14.89
C SER A 128 7.33 -8.10 15.75
N ASP A 129 8.49 -8.42 15.19
CA ASP A 129 9.79 -8.29 15.80
C ASP A 129 10.21 -6.82 15.96
N ILE A 130 10.00 -5.94 14.97
CA ILE A 130 10.32 -4.51 15.11
C ILE A 130 9.34 -3.78 16.02
N ILE A 131 8.04 -4.05 15.87
CA ILE A 131 7.05 -3.53 16.83
C ILE A 131 7.40 -4.02 18.24
N THR A 132 7.94 -5.23 18.36
CA THR A 132 8.37 -5.82 19.64
C THR A 132 9.74 -5.30 20.07
N GLU A 133 10.70 -5.11 19.17
CA GLU A 133 12.06 -4.66 19.49
C GLU A 133 12.14 -3.16 19.71
N PHE A 134 11.44 -2.36 18.92
CA PHE A 134 11.31 -0.91 19.21
C PHE A 134 10.33 -0.64 20.36
N ARG A 135 9.53 -1.61 20.80
CA ARG A 135 8.63 -1.49 21.97
C ARG A 135 7.84 -0.17 21.98
N GLY A 136 7.25 0.21 20.86
CA GLY A 136 6.51 1.45 20.71
C GLY A 136 7.37 2.71 20.53
N ARG A 137 8.65 2.57 20.15
CA ARG A 137 9.58 3.69 19.89
C ARG A 137 9.70 4.05 18.42
N GLY A 138 8.98 3.39 17.53
CA GLY A 138 8.93 3.66 16.10
C GLY A 138 7.65 4.39 15.71
N ASP A 139 7.80 5.37 14.81
CA ASP A 139 6.73 6.08 14.14
C ASP A 139 6.80 5.71 12.65
N GLU A 140 5.85 4.90 12.19
CA GLU A 140 5.89 4.33 10.85
C GLU A 140 5.16 5.23 9.84
N ILE A 141 5.85 5.52 8.73
CA ILE A 141 5.32 6.21 7.56
C ILE A 141 5.40 5.26 6.37
N HIS A 142 4.27 4.65 6.01
CA HIS A 142 4.21 3.73 4.88
C HIS A 142 4.03 4.48 3.56
N LEU A 143 5.10 4.51 2.74
CA LEU A 143 5.13 5.20 1.45
C LEU A 143 4.61 4.28 0.32
N TYR A 144 3.46 4.63 -0.23
CA TYR A 144 2.89 3.99 -1.42
C TYR A 144 3.55 4.50 -2.71
N PRO A 145 3.43 3.80 -3.85
CA PRO A 145 3.65 4.38 -5.17
C PRO A 145 2.88 5.69 -5.35
N LEU A 146 3.14 6.44 -6.41
CA LEU A 146 2.44 7.69 -6.66
C LEU A 146 0.93 7.46 -6.75
N SER A 147 0.16 8.32 -6.08
CA SER A 147 -1.28 8.42 -6.32
C SER A 147 -1.56 8.95 -7.73
N LEU A 148 -2.81 8.84 -8.19
CA LEU A 148 -3.20 9.46 -9.47
C LEU A 148 -2.92 10.98 -9.46
N LEU A 149 -3.20 11.66 -8.35
CA LEU A 149 -2.94 13.09 -8.20
C LEU A 149 -1.45 13.42 -8.33
N GLU A 150 -0.59 12.69 -7.64
CA GLU A 150 0.87 12.83 -7.73
C GLU A 150 1.41 12.46 -9.11
N TYR A 151 0.80 11.48 -9.77
CA TYR A 151 1.11 11.13 -11.16
C TYR A 151 0.78 12.28 -12.11
N CYS A 152 -0.37 12.92 -11.95
CA CYS A 152 -0.77 14.11 -12.70
C CYS A 152 0.16 15.30 -12.44
N GLU A 153 0.59 15.52 -11.19
CA GLU A 153 1.59 16.53 -10.85
C GLU A 153 2.90 16.33 -11.63
N GLY A 154 3.38 15.08 -11.72
CA GLY A 154 4.60 14.70 -12.42
C GLY A 154 4.52 14.82 -13.94
N THR A 155 3.37 14.51 -14.53
CA THR A 155 3.15 14.50 -15.99
C THR A 155 2.58 15.81 -16.52
N GLY A 156 1.82 16.55 -15.70
CA GLY A 156 1.08 17.75 -16.10
C GLY A 156 -0.25 17.44 -16.82
N GLN A 157 -0.71 16.18 -16.79
CA GLN A 157 -1.97 15.72 -17.36
C GLN A 157 -3.12 15.89 -16.36
N THR A 158 -4.35 15.96 -16.87
CA THR A 158 -5.56 15.81 -16.05
C THR A 158 -5.72 14.35 -15.59
N ALA A 159 -6.54 14.13 -14.57
CA ALA A 159 -6.80 12.77 -14.05
C ALA A 159 -7.41 11.84 -15.13
N GLN A 160 -8.32 12.37 -15.95
CA GLN A 160 -8.95 11.63 -17.04
C GLN A 160 -7.95 11.23 -18.13
N GLU A 161 -7.05 12.15 -18.52
CA GLU A 161 -5.98 11.87 -19.50
C GLU A 161 -4.97 10.86 -18.97
N ALA A 162 -4.58 10.99 -17.71
CA ALA A 162 -3.58 10.12 -17.08
C ALA A 162 -4.12 8.73 -16.71
N TRP A 163 -5.44 8.57 -16.57
CA TRP A 163 -6.06 7.37 -15.99
C TRP A 163 -5.59 6.06 -16.66
N LYS A 164 -5.64 6.01 -18.00
CA LYS A 164 -5.26 4.80 -18.74
C LYS A 164 -3.79 4.42 -18.52
N ASP A 165 -2.90 5.39 -18.58
CA ASP A 165 -1.46 5.16 -18.36
C ASP A 165 -1.20 4.75 -16.91
N TYR A 166 -1.85 5.42 -15.96
CA TYR A 166 -1.73 5.16 -14.54
C TYR A 166 -2.15 3.73 -14.17
N TYR A 167 -3.33 3.30 -14.60
CA TYR A 167 -3.77 1.94 -14.28
C TYR A 167 -3.02 0.87 -15.09
N THR A 168 -2.42 1.21 -16.23
CA THR A 168 -1.65 0.27 -17.06
C THR A 168 -0.23 0.09 -16.53
N TYR A 169 0.47 1.18 -16.24
CA TYR A 169 1.89 1.18 -15.90
C TYR A 169 2.18 1.45 -14.41
N GLY A 170 1.15 1.71 -13.61
CA GLY A 170 1.27 1.93 -12.17
C GLY A 170 1.81 3.30 -11.77
N GLY A 171 2.09 3.43 -10.47
CA GLY A 171 2.54 4.67 -9.83
C GLY A 171 4.03 4.66 -9.43
N LEU A 172 4.86 3.72 -9.90
CA LEU A 172 6.29 3.77 -9.59
C LEU A 172 6.95 4.98 -10.26
N PRO A 173 7.63 5.88 -9.50
CA PRO A 173 8.08 7.18 -10.01
C PRO A 173 8.95 7.12 -11.26
N HIS A 174 9.81 6.10 -11.38
CA HIS A 174 10.71 5.98 -12.54
C HIS A 174 9.96 5.74 -13.85
N VAL A 175 8.77 5.15 -13.82
CA VAL A 175 7.94 4.90 -15.00
C VAL A 175 7.57 6.20 -15.72
N LEU A 176 7.40 7.30 -14.97
CA LEU A 176 7.09 8.61 -15.55
C LEU A 176 8.24 9.20 -16.37
N ALA A 177 9.48 8.79 -16.10
CA ALA A 177 10.66 9.23 -16.84
C ALA A 177 10.86 8.46 -18.16
N LEU A 178 10.09 7.41 -18.41
CA LEU A 178 10.22 6.56 -19.60
C LEU A 178 9.24 7.02 -20.68
N GLU A 179 9.78 7.37 -21.85
CA GLU A 179 9.01 8.00 -22.93
C GLU A 179 8.14 7.04 -23.74
N THR A 180 8.49 5.74 -23.79
CA THR A 180 7.78 4.77 -24.61
C THR A 180 7.16 3.66 -23.81
N GLU A 181 5.99 3.18 -24.25
CA GLU A 181 5.30 2.03 -23.62
C GLU A 181 6.23 0.82 -23.49
N LYS A 182 7.01 0.52 -24.53
CA LYS A 182 7.97 -0.58 -24.50
C LYS A 182 8.98 -0.42 -23.36
N LYS A 183 9.57 0.76 -23.18
CA LYS A 183 10.53 1.01 -22.08
C LYS A 183 9.87 0.89 -20.72
N LYS A 184 8.62 1.34 -20.57
CA LYS A 184 7.85 1.17 -19.32
C LYS A 184 7.65 -0.31 -19.01
N VAL A 185 7.20 -1.10 -19.99
CA VAL A 185 6.98 -2.54 -19.85
C VAL A 185 8.28 -3.29 -19.55
N ASP A 186 9.34 -3.03 -20.33
CA ASP A 186 10.66 -3.67 -20.14
C ASP A 186 11.20 -3.36 -18.71
N TYR A 187 11.09 -2.11 -18.27
CA TYR A 187 11.51 -1.72 -16.93
C TYR A 187 10.73 -2.44 -15.82
N LEU A 188 9.39 -2.45 -15.90
CA LEU A 188 8.54 -3.08 -14.91
C LEU A 188 8.73 -4.61 -14.88
N THR A 189 8.89 -5.24 -16.05
CA THR A 189 9.17 -6.68 -16.16
C THR A 189 10.51 -7.02 -15.50
N ASN A 190 11.58 -6.31 -15.86
CA ASN A 190 12.89 -6.50 -15.25
C ASN A 190 12.86 -6.23 -13.74
N LEU A 191 12.15 -5.19 -13.31
CA LEU A 191 12.01 -4.87 -11.89
C LEU A 191 11.29 -6.00 -11.14
N PHE A 192 10.19 -6.53 -11.69
CA PHE A 192 9.48 -7.65 -11.09
C PHE A 192 10.35 -8.91 -11.02
N GLU A 193 10.93 -9.34 -12.15
CA GLU A 193 11.67 -10.59 -12.24
C GLU A 193 12.98 -10.55 -11.47
N SER A 194 13.77 -9.50 -11.67
CA SER A 194 15.14 -9.42 -11.14
C SER A 194 15.24 -8.82 -9.73
N VAL A 195 14.25 -8.06 -9.30
CA VAL A 195 14.29 -7.39 -8.00
C VAL A 195 13.29 -8.00 -7.03
N TYR A 196 12.00 -8.07 -7.39
CA TYR A 196 10.98 -8.54 -6.45
C TYR A 196 11.00 -10.05 -6.28
N LEU A 197 10.88 -10.78 -7.39
CA LEU A 197 10.73 -12.24 -7.34
C LEU A 197 11.99 -12.89 -6.77
N ILE A 198 13.17 -12.51 -7.28
CA ILE A 198 14.45 -13.06 -6.83
C ILE A 198 14.73 -12.69 -5.37
N ASP A 199 14.53 -11.42 -4.99
CA ASP A 199 14.76 -10.96 -3.63
C ASP A 199 13.90 -11.70 -2.60
N ILE A 200 12.62 -11.94 -2.89
CA ILE A 200 11.74 -12.73 -2.03
C ILE A 200 12.23 -14.19 -1.96
N ILE A 201 12.55 -14.79 -3.11
CA ILE A 201 12.99 -16.19 -3.20
C ILE A 201 14.27 -16.40 -2.39
N GLU A 202 15.28 -15.56 -2.59
CA GLU A 202 16.58 -15.68 -1.92
C GLU A 202 16.48 -15.41 -0.42
N ARG A 203 15.82 -14.32 -0.05
CA ARG A 203 15.67 -13.91 1.35
C ARG A 203 14.89 -14.94 2.16
N GLN A 204 13.82 -15.46 1.62
CA GLN A 204 12.95 -16.43 2.28
C GLN A 204 13.39 -17.88 2.05
N ARG A 205 14.48 -18.08 1.30
CA ARG A 205 15.03 -19.40 0.96
C ARG A 205 13.98 -20.34 0.38
N ILE A 206 13.17 -19.82 -0.56
CA ILE A 206 12.08 -20.56 -1.16
C ILE A 206 12.65 -21.67 -2.06
N LYS A 207 12.35 -22.93 -1.72
CA LYS A 207 12.84 -24.09 -2.50
C LYS A 207 12.00 -24.29 -3.77
N ASN A 208 10.69 -24.13 -3.69
CA ASN A 208 9.74 -24.36 -4.80
C ASN A 208 9.46 -23.03 -5.51
N GLN A 209 10.46 -22.54 -6.25
CA GLN A 209 10.39 -21.21 -6.91
C GLN A 209 9.31 -21.14 -7.99
N ALA A 210 9.12 -22.21 -8.76
CA ALA A 210 8.10 -22.27 -9.81
C ALA A 210 6.68 -22.14 -9.24
N GLU A 211 6.41 -22.83 -8.14
CA GLU A 211 5.12 -22.80 -7.46
C GLU A 211 4.87 -21.43 -6.83
N PHE A 212 5.91 -20.79 -6.27
CA PHE A 212 5.81 -19.42 -5.76
C PHE A 212 5.49 -18.43 -6.88
N ALA A 213 6.22 -18.47 -8.00
CA ALA A 213 5.96 -17.60 -9.15
C ALA A 213 4.54 -17.81 -9.71
N GLU A 214 4.05 -19.05 -9.74
CA GLU A 214 2.70 -19.33 -10.16
C GLU A 214 1.65 -18.80 -9.18
N LEU A 215 1.87 -18.90 -7.88
CA LEU A 215 0.99 -18.28 -6.88
C LEU A 215 0.91 -16.76 -7.08
N VAL A 216 2.03 -16.10 -7.35
CA VAL A 216 2.05 -14.65 -7.65
C VAL A 216 1.15 -14.35 -8.87
N ARG A 217 1.21 -15.15 -9.93
CA ARG A 217 0.34 -15.00 -11.11
C ARG A 217 -1.13 -15.23 -10.80
N ILE A 218 -1.46 -16.22 -9.98
CA ILE A 218 -2.84 -16.51 -9.58
C ILE A 218 -3.41 -15.33 -8.78
N ILE A 219 -2.65 -14.77 -7.84
CA ILE A 219 -3.08 -13.61 -7.07
C ILE A 219 -3.21 -12.37 -7.96
N ALA A 220 -2.28 -12.14 -8.90
CA ALA A 220 -2.37 -11.05 -9.87
C ALA A 220 -3.59 -11.15 -10.76
N SER A 221 -3.95 -12.36 -11.19
CA SER A 221 -5.14 -12.63 -12.01
C SER A 221 -6.45 -12.45 -11.23
N GLY A 222 -6.43 -12.70 -9.92
CA GLY A 222 -7.60 -12.67 -9.05
C GLY A 222 -7.68 -11.44 -8.15
N ILE A 223 -7.15 -10.28 -8.55
CA ILE A 223 -7.26 -9.06 -7.73
C ILE A 223 -8.73 -8.74 -7.43
N GLY A 224 -9.00 -8.31 -6.21
CA GLY A 224 -10.37 -8.01 -5.77
C GLY A 224 -11.28 -9.24 -5.61
N ALA A 225 -10.85 -10.45 -5.99
CA ALA A 225 -11.65 -11.65 -5.82
C ALA A 225 -11.44 -12.30 -4.44
N PRO A 226 -12.51 -12.66 -3.71
CA PRO A 226 -12.40 -13.33 -2.42
C PRO A 226 -11.70 -14.69 -2.53
N THR A 227 -10.63 -14.89 -1.78
CA THR A 227 -9.85 -16.12 -1.77
C THR A 227 -9.33 -16.47 -0.38
N ASN A 228 -8.79 -17.67 -0.23
CA ASN A 228 -8.07 -18.11 0.97
C ASN A 228 -7.05 -19.21 0.62
N PRO A 229 -6.11 -19.52 1.53
CA PRO A 229 -5.08 -20.53 1.29
C PRO A 229 -5.63 -21.90 0.86
N THR A 230 -6.76 -22.33 1.41
CA THR A 230 -7.41 -23.61 1.05
C THR A 230 -7.96 -23.60 -0.38
N LYS A 231 -8.66 -22.51 -0.76
CA LYS A 231 -9.16 -22.34 -2.14
C LYS A 231 -8.02 -22.33 -3.15
N LEU A 232 -6.94 -21.62 -2.84
CA LEU A 232 -5.74 -21.58 -3.67
C LEU A 232 -5.06 -22.96 -3.77
N SER A 233 -4.92 -23.69 -2.67
CA SER A 233 -4.40 -25.07 -2.67
C SER A 233 -5.21 -25.99 -3.59
N ASN A 234 -6.54 -25.89 -3.55
CA ASN A 234 -7.42 -26.64 -4.43
C ASN A 234 -7.24 -26.23 -5.91
N THR A 235 -7.04 -24.95 -6.19
CA THR A 235 -6.76 -24.43 -7.55
C THR A 235 -5.44 -25.01 -8.08
N PHE A 236 -4.36 -25.01 -7.29
CA PHE A 236 -3.09 -25.64 -7.67
C PHE A 236 -3.28 -27.12 -8.02
N LYS A 237 -4.00 -27.86 -7.19
CA LYS A 237 -4.27 -29.28 -7.39
C LYS A 237 -5.09 -29.55 -8.66
N SER A 238 -6.16 -28.78 -8.90
CA SER A 238 -7.09 -29.01 -10.00
C SER A 238 -6.59 -28.49 -11.35
N VAL A 239 -5.88 -27.34 -11.36
CA VAL A 239 -5.47 -26.67 -12.61
C VAL A 239 -4.03 -27.05 -13.00
N LYS A 240 -3.14 -27.20 -12.02
CA LYS A 240 -1.70 -27.42 -12.27
C LYS A 240 -1.25 -28.83 -11.94
N ASN A 241 -2.10 -29.65 -11.36
CA ASN A 241 -1.77 -30.99 -10.91
C ASN A 241 -0.58 -31.03 -9.89
N VAL A 242 -0.43 -29.94 -9.13
CA VAL A 242 0.61 -29.74 -8.12
C VAL A 242 -0.02 -29.67 -6.74
N ALA A 243 0.49 -30.45 -5.80
CA ALA A 243 0.00 -30.48 -4.43
C ALA A 243 0.81 -29.49 -3.56
N ILE A 244 0.26 -28.32 -3.31
CA ILE A 244 0.79 -27.38 -2.31
C ILE A 244 -0.22 -27.30 -1.17
N ASN A 245 0.25 -27.46 0.08
CA ASN A 245 -0.65 -27.36 1.22
C ASN A 245 -1.00 -25.89 1.54
N SER A 246 -2.15 -25.68 2.18
CA SER A 246 -2.66 -24.35 2.51
C SER A 246 -1.71 -23.55 3.45
N VAL A 247 -0.96 -24.21 4.32
CA VAL A 247 0.01 -23.56 5.22
C VAL A 247 1.18 -22.99 4.44
N THR A 248 1.66 -23.71 3.41
CA THR A 248 2.73 -23.17 2.54
C THR A 248 2.24 -21.99 1.72
N ILE A 249 0.99 -22.04 1.21
CA ILE A 249 0.38 -20.93 0.48
C ILE A 249 0.22 -19.70 1.41
N GLU A 250 -0.27 -19.90 2.62
CA GLU A 250 -0.39 -18.81 3.61
C GLU A 250 0.95 -18.14 3.88
N ARG A 251 2.01 -18.95 4.07
CA ARG A 251 3.37 -18.45 4.23
C ARG A 251 3.85 -17.66 3.00
N TYR A 252 3.59 -18.15 1.78
CA TYR A 252 3.95 -17.45 0.54
C TYR A 252 3.20 -16.12 0.38
N LEU A 253 1.92 -16.10 0.73
CA LEU A 253 1.15 -14.84 0.78
C LEU A 253 1.75 -13.87 1.81
N GLY A 254 2.17 -14.35 2.97
CA GLY A 254 2.91 -13.58 3.95
C GLY A 254 4.19 -12.97 3.36
N PHE A 255 4.98 -13.73 2.62
CA PHE A 255 6.21 -13.21 1.97
C PHE A 255 5.93 -12.12 0.93
N MET A 256 4.82 -12.21 0.20
CA MET A 256 4.40 -11.15 -0.72
C MET A 256 3.95 -9.89 0.03
N GLN A 257 3.25 -10.04 1.15
CA GLN A 257 2.87 -8.92 2.02
C GLN A 257 4.10 -8.28 2.66
N ASP A 258 5.02 -9.10 3.15
CA ASP A 258 6.29 -8.67 3.70
C ASP A 258 7.16 -7.88 2.70
N ALA A 259 7.07 -8.16 1.42
CA ALA A 259 7.71 -7.38 0.36
C ALA A 259 6.90 -6.14 -0.05
N PHE A 260 5.80 -5.84 0.63
CA PHE A 260 4.86 -4.77 0.27
C PHE A 260 4.31 -4.89 -1.17
N MET A 261 4.34 -6.09 -1.75
CA MET A 261 3.83 -6.33 -3.09
C MET A 261 2.31 -6.35 -3.12
N ILE A 262 1.72 -6.97 -2.10
CA ILE A 262 0.26 -7.07 -1.91
C ILE A 262 -0.13 -6.69 -0.49
N GLU A 263 -1.36 -6.20 -0.35
CA GLU A 263 -2.02 -6.04 0.94
C GLU A 263 -3.25 -6.92 1.03
N LYS A 264 -3.53 -7.40 2.24
CA LYS A 264 -4.69 -8.23 2.56
C LYS A 264 -5.78 -7.38 3.16
N ALA A 265 -6.97 -7.37 2.54
CA ALA A 265 -8.20 -6.84 3.13
C ALA A 265 -8.98 -8.00 3.77
N GLU A 266 -9.19 -7.91 5.07
CA GLU A 266 -9.89 -8.96 5.83
C GLU A 266 -11.40 -8.85 5.66
N ARG A 267 -12.08 -9.97 5.84
CA ARG A 267 -13.54 -10.02 5.72
C ARG A 267 -14.21 -9.68 7.04
N TYR A 268 -15.06 -8.65 7.00
CA TYR A 268 -15.79 -8.13 8.15
C TYR A 268 -17.31 -8.32 7.99
N ASP A 269 -17.93 -9.02 8.96
CA ASP A 269 -19.38 -9.13 9.06
C ASP A 269 -19.95 -7.83 9.64
N VAL A 270 -20.58 -7.03 8.78
CA VAL A 270 -21.09 -5.70 9.15
C VAL A 270 -22.20 -5.79 10.20
N LYS A 271 -23.10 -6.78 10.10
CA LYS A 271 -24.19 -6.99 11.07
C LYS A 271 -23.72 -7.66 12.34
N GLY A 272 -22.87 -8.70 12.20
CA GLY A 272 -22.31 -9.43 13.35
C GLY A 272 -21.19 -8.70 14.05
N LYS A 273 -20.69 -7.59 13.50
CA LYS A 273 -19.59 -6.76 14.02
C LYS A 273 -18.36 -7.59 14.40
N ARG A 274 -17.97 -8.54 13.54
CA ARG A 274 -16.86 -9.47 13.79
C ARG A 274 -16.10 -9.81 12.51
N TYR A 275 -14.82 -10.10 12.66
CA TYR A 275 -14.01 -10.64 11.58
C TYR A 275 -14.34 -12.12 11.33
N ILE A 276 -14.41 -12.51 10.07
CA ILE A 276 -14.59 -13.91 9.68
C ILE A 276 -13.38 -14.33 8.87
N GLY A 277 -12.49 -15.09 9.50
CA GLY A 277 -11.18 -15.46 8.96
C GLY A 277 -11.16 -16.45 7.80
N SER A 278 -12.26 -16.59 7.02
CA SER A 278 -12.33 -17.61 5.98
C SER A 278 -11.95 -17.15 4.59
N LEU A 279 -12.20 -15.90 4.24
CA LEU A 279 -11.92 -15.32 2.92
C LEU A 279 -11.31 -13.92 3.11
N ALA A 280 -10.43 -13.54 2.21
CA ALA A 280 -9.86 -12.21 2.13
C ALA A 280 -9.73 -11.78 0.67
N LYS A 281 -9.63 -10.49 0.40
CA LYS A 281 -9.19 -9.98 -0.90
C LYS A 281 -7.72 -9.55 -0.80
N TYR A 282 -7.02 -9.65 -1.93
CA TYR A 282 -5.63 -9.19 -2.03
C TYR A 282 -5.54 -8.12 -3.11
N TYR A 283 -4.92 -7.01 -2.77
CA TYR A 283 -4.71 -5.86 -3.66
C TYR A 283 -3.23 -5.64 -3.86
N PHE A 284 -2.82 -5.33 -5.09
CA PHE A 284 -1.44 -5.00 -5.40
C PHE A 284 -1.15 -3.54 -5.03
N SER A 285 0.01 -3.31 -4.41
CA SER A 285 0.45 -1.95 -4.08
C SER A 285 0.77 -1.13 -5.33
N ASP A 286 1.15 -1.80 -6.44
CA ASP A 286 1.39 -1.17 -7.74
C ASP A 286 0.76 -1.98 -8.89
N LEU A 287 -0.07 -1.32 -9.69
CA LEU A 287 -0.78 -1.97 -10.80
C LEU A 287 0.13 -2.26 -11.99
N GLY A 288 1.16 -1.46 -12.22
CA GLY A 288 2.13 -1.72 -13.29
C GLY A 288 2.87 -3.03 -13.07
N LEU A 289 3.29 -3.30 -11.84
CA LEU A 289 3.88 -4.60 -11.47
C LEU A 289 2.87 -5.73 -11.66
N ARG A 290 1.63 -5.56 -11.19
CA ARG A 290 0.56 -6.56 -11.40
C ARG A 290 0.35 -6.87 -12.88
N ASN A 291 0.31 -5.85 -13.70
CA ASN A 291 -0.01 -6.01 -15.12
C ASN A 291 1.11 -6.70 -15.92
N VAL A 292 2.38 -6.41 -15.61
CA VAL A 292 3.50 -7.11 -16.30
C VAL A 292 3.62 -8.57 -15.88
N ILE A 293 3.24 -8.95 -14.65
CA ILE A 293 3.13 -10.34 -14.20
C ILE A 293 2.18 -11.14 -15.11
N LEU A 294 1.14 -10.49 -15.64
CA LEU A 294 0.14 -11.08 -16.53
C LEU A 294 0.41 -10.81 -18.01
N GLY A 295 1.56 -10.24 -18.37
CA GLY A 295 1.91 -9.87 -19.73
C GLY A 295 0.97 -8.82 -20.33
N LEU A 296 0.50 -7.88 -19.52
CA LEU A 296 -0.47 -6.81 -19.86
C LEU A 296 -1.83 -7.34 -20.37
N ARG A 297 -2.15 -8.57 -20.03
CA ARG A 297 -3.46 -9.18 -20.29
C ARG A 297 -4.38 -8.97 -19.07
N GLN A 298 -5.67 -9.22 -19.23
CA GLN A 298 -6.63 -9.13 -18.12
C GLN A 298 -6.67 -7.74 -17.46
N GLN A 299 -6.82 -6.71 -18.26
CA GLN A 299 -7.01 -5.32 -17.79
C GLN A 299 -8.51 -5.02 -17.66
N GLU A 300 -9.20 -5.78 -16.82
CA GLU A 300 -10.60 -5.54 -16.50
C GLU A 300 -10.69 -4.30 -15.59
N GLU A 301 -11.15 -3.20 -16.15
CA GLU A 301 -11.13 -1.88 -15.51
C GLU A 301 -11.87 -1.86 -14.17
N SER A 302 -12.92 -2.68 -13.99
CA SER A 302 -13.66 -2.75 -12.72
C SER A 302 -12.80 -3.21 -11.55
N HIS A 303 -12.07 -4.31 -11.69
CA HIS A 303 -11.19 -4.82 -10.64
C HIS A 303 -9.95 -3.94 -10.43
N ILE A 304 -9.46 -3.33 -11.52
CA ILE A 304 -8.35 -2.38 -11.46
C ILE A 304 -8.78 -1.13 -10.69
N MET A 305 -9.96 -0.57 -11.00
CA MET A 305 -10.54 0.56 -10.29
C MET A 305 -10.71 0.27 -8.80
N GLU A 306 -11.22 -0.91 -8.45
CA GLU A 306 -11.34 -1.36 -7.06
C GLU A 306 -9.98 -1.36 -6.36
N ASN A 307 -8.92 -1.89 -7.00
CA ASN A 307 -7.57 -1.86 -6.44
C ASN A 307 -7.02 -0.42 -6.28
N VAL A 308 -7.29 0.49 -7.23
CA VAL A 308 -6.89 1.90 -7.11
C VAL A 308 -7.60 2.56 -5.91
N ILE A 309 -8.91 2.35 -5.76
CA ILE A 309 -9.67 2.88 -4.62
C ILE A 309 -9.11 2.34 -3.30
N TYR A 310 -8.81 1.04 -3.24
CA TYR A 310 -8.18 0.43 -2.05
C TYR A 310 -6.87 1.12 -1.71
N ASN A 311 -5.95 1.25 -2.67
CA ASN A 311 -4.64 1.87 -2.46
C ASN A 311 -4.77 3.34 -2.02
N GLU A 312 -5.70 4.09 -2.61
CA GLU A 312 -5.97 5.48 -2.23
C GLU A 312 -6.47 5.57 -0.78
N LEU A 313 -7.40 4.72 -0.38
CA LEU A 313 -7.91 4.67 0.99
C LEU A 313 -6.79 4.33 1.99
N ARG A 314 -5.94 3.37 1.66
CA ARG A 314 -4.79 2.98 2.48
C ARG A 314 -3.76 4.11 2.58
N MET A 315 -3.48 4.79 1.48
CA MET A 315 -2.56 5.93 1.43
C MET A 315 -3.04 7.09 2.31
N ARG A 316 -4.36 7.32 2.38
CA ARG A 316 -4.97 8.31 3.29
C ARG A 316 -4.95 7.88 4.77
N GLY A 317 -4.37 6.71 5.08
CA GLY A 317 -4.23 6.21 6.45
C GLY A 317 -5.44 5.45 6.99
N TYR A 318 -6.45 5.18 6.14
CA TYR A 318 -7.62 4.43 6.58
C TYR A 318 -7.32 2.95 6.78
N LYS A 319 -7.97 2.36 7.78
CA LYS A 319 -8.07 0.90 7.89
C LYS A 319 -9.22 0.42 7.01
N VAL A 320 -8.91 -0.49 6.07
CA VAL A 320 -9.85 -0.93 5.03
C VAL A 320 -10.05 -2.44 5.12
N ASP A 321 -11.29 -2.84 5.27
CA ASP A 321 -11.75 -4.23 5.29
C ASP A 321 -12.75 -4.46 4.15
N VAL A 322 -13.02 -5.72 3.80
CA VAL A 322 -14.10 -6.11 2.88
C VAL A 322 -15.34 -6.45 3.70
N GLY A 323 -16.45 -5.75 3.44
CA GLY A 323 -17.69 -5.99 4.15
C GLY A 323 -18.54 -7.10 3.54
N PHE A 324 -19.37 -7.72 4.36
CA PHE A 324 -20.50 -8.48 3.85
C PHE A 324 -21.70 -8.35 4.78
N VAL A 325 -22.88 -8.49 4.18
CA VAL A 325 -24.16 -8.43 4.87
C VAL A 325 -24.97 -9.68 4.54
N GLU A 326 -25.42 -10.42 5.56
CA GLU A 326 -26.32 -11.56 5.36
C GLU A 326 -27.74 -11.08 5.05
N GLN A 327 -28.29 -11.56 3.94
CA GLN A 327 -29.68 -11.45 3.60
C GLN A 327 -30.33 -12.83 3.69
N ARG A 328 -31.47 -12.91 4.37
CA ARG A 328 -32.34 -14.09 4.36
C ARG A 328 -33.53 -13.80 3.48
N SER A 329 -33.78 -14.64 2.52
CA SER A 329 -34.98 -14.60 1.65
C SER A 329 -35.64 -15.98 1.66
N VAL A 330 -36.92 -16.00 1.33
CA VAL A 330 -37.64 -17.26 1.12
C VAL A 330 -37.73 -17.45 -0.38
N ASP A 331 -37.34 -18.61 -0.88
CA ASP A 331 -37.47 -18.93 -2.30
C ASP A 331 -38.94 -19.25 -2.68
N GLY A 332 -39.22 -19.45 -3.99
CA GLY A 332 -40.56 -19.76 -4.48
C GLY A 332 -41.12 -21.07 -3.98
N GLU A 333 -40.33 -21.93 -3.33
CA GLU A 333 -40.73 -23.20 -2.71
C GLU A 333 -40.90 -23.07 -1.19
N GLY A 334 -40.80 -21.86 -0.61
CA GLY A 334 -40.94 -21.62 0.82
C GLY A 334 -39.69 -21.95 1.66
N LYS A 335 -38.55 -22.26 1.03
CA LYS A 335 -37.31 -22.57 1.73
C LYS A 335 -36.50 -21.31 2.01
N TRP A 336 -35.95 -21.24 3.20
CA TRP A 336 -35.05 -20.14 3.58
C TRP A 336 -33.73 -20.22 2.84
N LYS A 337 -33.42 -19.19 2.03
CA LYS A 337 -32.16 -19.00 1.36
C LYS A 337 -31.35 -17.91 2.05
N ARG A 338 -30.10 -18.24 2.36
CA ARG A 338 -29.12 -17.24 2.85
C ARG A 338 -28.30 -16.77 1.68
N GLN A 339 -28.25 -15.46 1.47
CA GLN A 339 -27.41 -14.81 0.49
C GLN A 339 -26.47 -13.87 1.23
N GLN A 340 -25.21 -13.81 0.84
CA GLN A 340 -24.24 -12.85 1.33
C GLN A 340 -24.04 -11.79 0.24
N LEU A 341 -24.32 -10.55 0.61
CA LEU A 341 -24.08 -9.38 -0.23
C LEU A 341 -22.75 -8.78 0.21
N GLU A 342 -21.87 -8.51 -0.72
CA GLU A 342 -20.56 -7.92 -0.49
C GLU A 342 -20.66 -6.39 -0.42
N VAL A 343 -19.86 -5.77 0.44
CA VAL A 343 -19.54 -4.35 0.45
C VAL A 343 -18.06 -4.24 0.18
N ASP A 344 -17.68 -3.64 -0.94
CA ASP A 344 -16.29 -3.66 -1.39
C ASP A 344 -15.32 -3.17 -0.32
N PHE A 345 -15.68 -2.06 0.36
CA PHE A 345 -14.84 -1.54 1.43
C PHE A 345 -15.65 -1.11 2.67
N VAL A 346 -15.18 -1.55 3.82
CA VAL A 346 -15.54 -1.02 5.13
C VAL A 346 -14.33 -0.24 5.64
N VAL A 347 -14.45 1.07 5.67
CA VAL A 347 -13.36 1.99 5.97
C VAL A 347 -13.55 2.56 7.37
N ASN A 348 -12.54 2.47 8.22
CA ASN A 348 -12.59 2.96 9.59
C ASN A 348 -11.53 4.05 9.82
N GLU A 349 -11.95 5.17 10.43
CA GLU A 349 -11.11 6.27 10.89
C GLU A 349 -11.59 6.74 12.27
N GLY A 350 -10.89 6.33 13.32
CA GLY A 350 -11.31 6.65 14.69
C GLY A 350 -12.74 6.18 14.97
N ASN A 351 -13.65 7.11 15.22
CA ASN A 351 -15.08 6.84 15.49
C ASN A 351 -15.95 6.87 14.22
N MET A 352 -15.37 7.20 13.06
CA MET A 352 -16.07 7.25 11.79
C MET A 352 -15.93 5.95 11.03
N ARG A 353 -16.96 5.61 10.29
CA ARG A 353 -16.99 4.46 9.37
C ARG A 353 -17.65 4.87 8.06
N TYR A 354 -17.12 4.32 6.97
CA TYR A 354 -17.68 4.48 5.64
C TYR A 354 -17.88 3.11 5.01
N TYR A 355 -19.00 2.92 4.33
CA TYR A 355 -19.30 1.75 3.52
C TYR A 355 -19.24 2.17 2.06
N ILE A 356 -18.31 1.61 1.33
CA ILE A 356 -18.02 2.04 -0.04
C ILE A 356 -18.24 0.88 -1.00
N GLN A 357 -18.97 1.17 -2.08
CA GLN A 357 -19.13 0.28 -3.23
C GLN A 357 -18.45 0.91 -4.44
N SER A 358 -17.73 0.09 -5.21
CA SER A 358 -17.05 0.48 -6.45
C SER A 358 -17.87 -0.02 -7.65
N ALA A 359 -18.31 0.87 -8.51
CA ALA A 359 -19.07 0.53 -9.70
C ALA A 359 -18.45 1.15 -10.95
N LEU A 360 -18.21 0.36 -11.99
CA LEU A 360 -17.65 0.88 -13.24
C LEU A 360 -18.63 1.87 -13.92
N ALA A 361 -19.92 1.54 -13.90
CA ALA A 361 -20.98 2.41 -14.41
C ALA A 361 -22.32 2.06 -13.76
N LEU A 362 -23.24 3.02 -13.75
CA LEU A 362 -24.62 2.85 -13.30
C LEU A 362 -25.57 3.24 -14.45
N PRO A 363 -25.63 2.43 -15.53
CA PRO A 363 -26.31 2.80 -16.77
C PRO A 363 -27.84 2.90 -16.61
N ASP A 364 -28.41 2.18 -15.66
CA ASP A 364 -29.85 2.09 -15.43
C ASP A 364 -30.19 1.92 -13.95
N ALA A 365 -31.49 1.96 -13.64
CA ALA A 365 -32.01 1.81 -12.29
C ALA A 365 -31.76 0.41 -11.72
N GLU A 366 -31.82 -0.65 -12.53
CA GLU A 366 -31.63 -2.03 -12.10
C GLU A 366 -30.17 -2.26 -11.64
N LYS A 367 -29.20 -1.81 -12.43
CA LYS A 367 -27.77 -1.88 -12.05
C LYS A 367 -27.48 -1.08 -10.79
N ARG A 368 -28.09 0.10 -10.67
CA ARG A 368 -27.99 0.91 -9.48
C ARG A 368 -28.55 0.23 -8.24
N GLU A 369 -29.77 -0.35 -8.32
CA GLU A 369 -30.35 -1.11 -7.23
C GLU A 369 -29.49 -2.29 -6.82
N GLN A 370 -28.87 -2.97 -7.78
CA GLN A 370 -27.92 -4.05 -7.52
C GLN A 370 -26.72 -3.59 -6.70
N GLU A 371 -26.07 -2.49 -7.08
CA GLU A 371 -24.92 -1.93 -6.35
C GLU A 371 -25.32 -1.37 -4.97
N MET A 372 -26.52 -0.83 -4.84
CA MET A 372 -27.08 -0.34 -3.57
C MET A 372 -27.53 -1.44 -2.63
N ALA A 373 -27.80 -2.65 -3.12
CA ALA A 373 -28.47 -3.71 -2.36
C ALA A 373 -27.77 -4.07 -1.05
N SER A 374 -26.45 -4.10 -1.05
CA SER A 374 -25.63 -4.37 0.16
C SER A 374 -25.73 -3.20 1.15
N LEU A 375 -25.61 -1.97 0.66
CA LEU A 375 -25.63 -0.72 1.45
C LEU A 375 -26.97 -0.48 2.14
N LEU A 376 -28.08 -0.75 1.42
CA LEU A 376 -29.44 -0.61 1.94
C LEU A 376 -29.77 -1.61 3.06
N LYS A 377 -29.03 -2.71 3.18
CA LYS A 377 -29.21 -3.69 4.26
C LYS A 377 -28.42 -3.35 5.53
N ILE A 378 -27.65 -2.30 5.51
CA ILE A 378 -26.89 -1.81 6.68
C ILE A 378 -27.77 -0.79 7.41
N ASN A 379 -28.14 -1.10 8.66
CA ASN A 379 -29.09 -0.30 9.46
C ASN A 379 -28.36 0.54 10.52
N ASP A 380 -27.26 1.18 10.14
CA ASP A 380 -26.58 2.14 11.01
C ASP A 380 -26.52 3.54 10.33
N SER A 381 -26.03 4.53 11.08
CA SER A 381 -25.99 5.94 10.64
C SER A 381 -24.69 6.33 9.94
N PHE A 382 -23.78 5.37 9.70
CA PHE A 382 -22.53 5.66 9.02
C PHE A 382 -22.73 5.89 7.54
N GLN A 383 -21.82 6.64 6.93
CA GLN A 383 -21.95 7.04 5.54
C GLN A 383 -21.83 5.84 4.59
N LYS A 384 -22.70 5.85 3.58
CA LYS A 384 -22.77 4.89 2.49
C LYS A 384 -22.44 5.61 1.20
N ILE A 385 -21.47 5.10 0.47
CA ILE A 385 -20.89 5.78 -0.70
C ILE A 385 -20.81 4.81 -1.87
N ILE A 386 -21.15 5.27 -3.05
CA ILE A 386 -20.87 4.59 -4.31
C ILE A 386 -19.89 5.43 -5.10
N ILE A 387 -18.74 4.87 -5.45
CA ILE A 387 -17.75 5.50 -6.32
C ILE A 387 -17.94 4.93 -7.72
N VAL A 388 -18.26 5.79 -8.68
CA VAL A 388 -18.43 5.40 -10.09
C VAL A 388 -17.30 5.96 -10.94
N ARG A 389 -16.93 5.21 -11.99
CA ARG A 389 -15.85 5.65 -12.90
C ARG A 389 -16.19 6.94 -13.63
N ASP A 390 -17.47 7.19 -13.84
CA ASP A 390 -17.96 8.35 -14.58
C ASP A 390 -17.59 9.67 -13.89
N ASP A 391 -17.33 10.70 -14.69
CA ASP A 391 -17.05 12.06 -14.19
C ASP A 391 -18.37 12.77 -13.85
N ILE A 392 -18.85 12.49 -12.65
CA ILE A 392 -20.08 13.07 -12.11
C ILE A 392 -19.79 13.85 -10.83
N LYS A 393 -20.56 14.90 -10.58
CA LYS A 393 -20.54 15.59 -9.29
C LYS A 393 -21.20 14.75 -8.20
N ALA A 394 -20.68 14.83 -7.00
CA ALA A 394 -21.23 14.15 -5.85
C ALA A 394 -22.68 14.58 -5.58
N TRP A 395 -23.55 13.61 -5.31
CA TRP A 395 -24.94 13.83 -4.97
C TRP A 395 -25.47 12.73 -4.04
N ARG A 396 -26.49 13.04 -3.25
CA ARG A 396 -27.14 12.08 -2.34
C ARG A 396 -28.53 11.73 -2.83
N ASP A 397 -28.88 10.46 -2.69
CA ASP A 397 -30.23 9.97 -2.98
C ASP A 397 -31.15 10.10 -1.76
N GLU A 398 -32.41 9.67 -1.94
CA GLU A 398 -33.42 9.62 -0.88
C GLU A 398 -33.08 8.71 0.30
N ASN A 399 -32.18 7.73 0.11
CA ASN A 399 -31.71 6.83 1.14
C ASN A 399 -30.46 7.39 1.86
N GLY A 400 -30.01 8.59 1.49
CA GLY A 400 -28.81 9.23 2.01
C GLY A 400 -27.50 8.64 1.48
N ILE A 401 -27.55 7.78 0.45
CA ILE A 401 -26.35 7.21 -0.17
C ILE A 401 -25.69 8.27 -1.06
N LEU A 402 -24.42 8.55 -0.80
CA LEU A 402 -23.60 9.47 -1.60
C LEU A 402 -23.07 8.74 -2.83
N THR A 403 -23.37 9.25 -4.02
CA THR A 403 -22.73 8.80 -5.27
C THR A 403 -21.77 9.87 -5.74
N MET A 404 -20.52 9.51 -6.03
CA MET A 404 -19.48 10.44 -6.52
C MET A 404 -18.67 9.82 -7.65
N GLY A 405 -18.04 10.67 -8.45
CA GLY A 405 -17.13 10.25 -9.51
C GLY A 405 -15.77 9.77 -8.97
N LEU A 406 -15.15 8.81 -9.65
CA LEU A 406 -13.82 8.30 -9.29
C LEU A 406 -12.76 9.41 -9.26
N PHE A 407 -12.78 10.28 -10.25
CA PHE A 407 -11.78 11.35 -10.35
C PHE A 407 -11.97 12.41 -9.27
N GLU A 408 -13.23 12.71 -8.88
CA GLU A 408 -13.51 13.56 -7.73
C GLU A 408 -12.99 12.93 -6.43
N PHE A 409 -13.25 11.62 -6.24
CA PHE A 409 -12.71 10.87 -5.10
C PHE A 409 -11.18 10.92 -5.05
N LEU A 410 -10.49 10.64 -6.16
CA LEU A 410 -9.03 10.55 -6.20
C LEU A 410 -8.32 11.92 -6.12
N SER A 411 -9.00 13.01 -6.49
CA SER A 411 -8.42 14.36 -6.49
C SER A 411 -8.59 15.13 -5.18
N ASP A 412 -9.52 14.72 -4.32
CA ASP A 412 -9.76 15.35 -3.02
C ASP A 412 -9.56 14.37 -1.87
N VAL A 413 -8.52 14.60 -1.05
CA VAL A 413 -8.23 13.77 0.14
C VAL A 413 -9.39 13.76 1.15
N ASN A 414 -10.24 14.81 1.15
CA ASN A 414 -11.38 14.94 2.05
C ASN A 414 -12.71 14.46 1.43
N SER A 415 -12.69 13.89 0.24
CA SER A 415 -13.89 13.48 -0.51
C SER A 415 -14.86 12.57 0.26
N LEU A 416 -14.39 11.79 1.24
CA LEU A 416 -15.28 10.97 2.08
C LEU A 416 -16.04 11.77 3.15
N ARG A 417 -15.69 13.03 3.39
CA ARG A 417 -16.29 13.89 4.42
C ARG A 417 -17.36 14.83 3.87
N LEU A 418 -17.76 14.66 2.59
CA LEU A 418 -18.78 15.44 1.91
C LEU A 418 -20.20 15.21 2.46
#